data_ff2a36b9c7f0d61954393dd4e6595491
#
_entry.id   ff2a36b9c7f0d61954393dd4e6595491
#
_cell.length_a   1.000
_cell.length_b   1.000
_cell.length_c   1.000
_cell.angle_alpha   90.00
_cell.angle_beta   90.00
_cell.angle_gamma   90.00
#
_symmetry.space_group_name_H-M   'P 1'
#
loop_
_entity.id
_entity.type
_entity.pdbx_description
1 polymer ?
#
loop_
_entity_poly.entity_id
_entity_poly.type
_entity_poly.pdbx_seq_one_letter_code
_entity_poly.pdbx_strand_id
1 'polypeptide(L)'
;IMKADHVDETTVSEIEKDIERLQIITDRFSKIGSEPVLERINIVKETEDALFYLKARFSKQVTFSFSGPEYPVLMSLNPGLHSWTIENLVKNAIDAMKGKGELNVSVIDDNKYIQIRVSDTGKGIPKKDFNKVFEPGFTTKKRGWGLGLSLTKRIVEEYHSGKIKVLSSEIGKGTCIQMSFKIT
;
A
#
# COMPACT_ATOMS: atom_id res chain seq x y z
N ILE A 1 -36.83 -10.40 -35.23
CA ILE A 1 -37.12 -9.67 -33.96
C ILE A 1 -36.11 -10.22 -32.98
N MET A 2 -35.00 -9.49 -32.79
CA MET A 2 -34.00 -9.79 -31.76
C MET A 2 -34.61 -9.49 -30.40
N LYS A 3 -34.67 -10.51 -29.51
CA LYS A 3 -35.02 -10.31 -28.11
C LYS A 3 -33.94 -9.42 -27.49
N ALA A 4 -34.34 -8.27 -26.94
CA ALA A 4 -33.50 -7.50 -26.05
C ALA A 4 -33.27 -8.36 -24.80
N ASP A 5 -32.07 -8.91 -24.66
CA ASP A 5 -31.68 -9.57 -23.42
C ASP A 5 -31.73 -8.52 -22.31
N HIS A 6 -32.56 -8.77 -21.31
CA HIS A 6 -32.57 -7.99 -20.08
C HIS A 6 -31.19 -8.19 -19.41
N VAL A 7 -30.35 -7.19 -19.49
CA VAL A 7 -29.13 -7.13 -18.71
C VAL A 7 -29.59 -7.04 -17.24
N ASP A 8 -29.26 -8.08 -16.46
CA ASP A 8 -29.62 -8.15 -15.05
C ASP A 8 -28.97 -6.98 -14.28
N GLU A 9 -29.72 -6.34 -13.37
CA GLU A 9 -29.24 -5.21 -12.54
C GLU A 9 -27.96 -5.57 -11.77
N THR A 10 -27.78 -6.83 -11.42
CA THR A 10 -26.54 -7.34 -10.79
C THR A 10 -25.36 -7.25 -11.74
N THR A 11 -25.54 -7.58 -13.01
CA THR A 11 -24.51 -7.48 -14.06
C THR A 11 -24.14 -6.01 -14.32
N VAL A 12 -25.12 -5.11 -14.38
CA VAL A 12 -24.87 -3.66 -14.54
C VAL A 12 -24.06 -3.13 -13.36
N SER A 13 -24.45 -3.45 -12.12
CA SER A 13 -23.73 -3.04 -10.91
C SER A 13 -22.29 -3.60 -10.84
N GLU A 14 -22.05 -4.81 -11.35
CA GLU A 14 -20.68 -5.36 -11.44
C GLU A 14 -19.84 -4.64 -12.48
N ILE A 15 -20.41 -4.32 -13.64
CA ILE A 15 -19.74 -3.54 -14.70
C ILE A 15 -19.42 -2.12 -14.21
N GLU A 16 -20.34 -1.45 -13.53
CA GLU A 16 -20.10 -0.11 -12.96
C GLU A 16 -18.94 -0.13 -11.96
N LYS A 17 -18.89 -1.11 -11.08
CA LYS A 17 -17.77 -1.29 -10.15
C LYS A 17 -16.44 -1.55 -10.85
N ASP A 18 -16.44 -2.30 -11.94
CA ASP A 18 -15.23 -2.57 -12.70
C ASP A 18 -14.79 -1.35 -13.52
N ILE A 19 -15.72 -0.55 -14.04
CA ILE A 19 -15.41 0.76 -14.69
C ILE A 19 -14.82 1.72 -13.66
N GLU A 20 -15.41 1.84 -12.47
CA GLU A 20 -14.88 2.70 -11.40
C GLU A 20 -13.48 2.26 -10.96
N ARG A 21 -13.23 0.95 -10.88
CA ARG A 21 -11.89 0.39 -10.63
C ARG A 21 -10.90 0.74 -11.74
N LEU A 22 -11.31 0.65 -13.00
CA LEU A 22 -10.48 1.00 -14.15
C LEU A 22 -10.16 2.50 -14.17
N GLN A 23 -11.12 3.37 -13.84
CA GLN A 23 -10.90 4.81 -13.72
C GLN A 23 -9.87 5.11 -12.63
N ILE A 24 -10.01 4.51 -11.44
CA ILE A 24 -9.06 4.68 -10.34
C ILE A 24 -7.65 4.21 -10.76
N ILE A 25 -7.55 3.11 -11.50
CA ILE A 25 -6.27 2.62 -12.02
C ILE A 25 -5.70 3.59 -13.04
N THR A 26 -6.51 4.07 -13.99
CA THR A 26 -6.09 5.00 -15.04
C THR A 26 -5.64 6.35 -14.45
N ASP A 27 -6.37 6.90 -13.49
CA ASP A 27 -6.00 8.12 -12.78
C ASP A 27 -4.69 7.97 -12.00
N ARG A 28 -4.50 6.79 -11.39
CA ARG A 28 -3.26 6.45 -10.68
C ARG A 28 -2.08 6.29 -11.66
N PHE A 29 -2.30 5.65 -12.82
CA PHE A 29 -1.28 5.55 -13.87
C PHE A 29 -0.96 6.90 -14.52
N SER A 30 -1.94 7.77 -14.72
CA SER A 30 -1.72 9.13 -15.21
C SER A 30 -0.82 9.95 -14.29
N LYS A 31 -1.02 9.81 -12.97
CA LYS A 31 -0.14 10.43 -11.95
C LYS A 31 1.26 9.82 -11.91
N ILE A 32 1.40 8.56 -12.32
CA ILE A 32 2.68 7.85 -12.42
C ILE A 32 3.38 8.14 -13.77
N GLY A 33 2.65 8.62 -14.78
CA GLY A 33 3.18 8.96 -16.11
C GLY A 33 3.83 10.34 -16.24
N SER A 34 3.70 11.20 -15.23
CA SER A 34 4.35 12.52 -15.13
C SER A 34 5.32 12.55 -13.96
N GLU A 35 6.40 13.32 -14.04
CA GLU A 35 7.28 13.53 -12.89
C GLU A 35 6.47 14.13 -11.73
N PRO A 36 6.39 13.46 -10.57
CA PRO A 36 5.62 13.96 -9.46
C PRO A 36 6.29 15.17 -8.84
N VAL A 37 5.50 16.19 -8.55
CA VAL A 37 5.98 17.34 -7.77
C VAL A 37 6.24 16.85 -6.34
N LEU A 38 7.48 17.05 -5.87
CA LEU A 38 7.88 16.74 -4.50
C LEU A 38 7.67 17.96 -3.63
N GLU A 39 7.10 17.76 -2.45
CA GLU A 39 6.85 18.78 -1.46
C GLU A 39 7.57 18.42 -0.16
N ARG A 40 7.97 19.42 0.61
CA ARG A 40 8.59 19.18 1.91
C ARG A 40 7.50 18.92 2.96
N ILE A 41 7.26 17.66 3.25
CA ILE A 41 6.18 17.19 4.14
C ILE A 41 6.74 16.58 5.42
N ASN A 42 5.95 16.62 6.49
CA ASN A 42 6.23 15.85 7.71
C ASN A 42 5.78 14.39 7.50
N ILE A 43 6.75 13.52 7.20
CA ILE A 43 6.48 12.12 6.86
C ILE A 43 5.82 11.34 8.00
N VAL A 44 6.08 11.70 9.26
CA VAL A 44 5.45 11.06 10.43
C VAL A 44 3.96 11.35 10.41
N LYS A 45 3.60 12.64 10.29
CA LYS A 45 2.19 13.05 10.25
C LYS A 45 1.46 12.50 9.03
N GLU A 46 2.04 12.61 7.84
CA GLU A 46 1.42 12.09 6.61
C GLU A 46 1.17 10.57 6.67
N THR A 47 2.10 9.83 7.28
CA THR A 47 1.94 8.37 7.47
C THR A 47 0.83 8.07 8.48
N GLU A 48 0.78 8.80 9.58
CA GLU A 48 -0.23 8.65 10.62
C GLU A 48 -1.64 9.00 10.10
N ASP A 49 -1.76 10.15 9.41
CA ASP A 49 -3.03 10.62 8.83
C ASP A 49 -3.57 9.59 7.80
N ALA A 50 -2.69 9.08 6.93
CA ALA A 50 -3.05 8.03 5.98
C ALA A 50 -3.56 6.76 6.68
N LEU A 51 -2.87 6.32 7.74
CA LEU A 51 -3.28 5.15 8.51
C LEU A 51 -4.61 5.38 9.22
N PHE A 52 -4.80 6.55 9.82
CA PHE A 52 -6.03 6.89 10.53
C PHE A 52 -7.25 6.91 9.60
N TYR A 53 -7.08 7.49 8.40
CA TYR A 53 -8.10 7.47 7.36
C TYR A 53 -8.50 6.04 6.96
N LEU A 54 -7.52 5.14 6.84
CA LEU A 54 -7.76 3.75 6.47
C LEU A 54 -8.43 2.97 7.61
N LYS A 55 -8.04 3.19 8.86
CA LYS A 55 -8.63 2.55 10.03
C LYS A 55 -10.15 2.70 10.08
N ALA A 56 -10.68 3.87 9.72
CA ALA A 56 -12.12 4.14 9.70
C ALA A 56 -12.88 3.32 8.63
N ARG A 57 -12.19 2.81 7.60
CA ARG A 57 -12.78 2.15 6.42
C ARG A 57 -12.67 0.64 6.44
N PHE A 58 -11.78 0.10 7.27
CA PHE A 58 -11.53 -1.34 7.34
C PHE A 58 -12.21 -2.00 8.54
N SER A 59 -12.15 -3.33 8.56
CA SER A 59 -12.80 -4.17 9.56
C SER A 59 -12.42 -3.77 10.99
N LYS A 60 -13.44 -3.69 11.87
CA LYS A 60 -13.26 -3.52 13.31
C LYS A 60 -12.49 -4.68 13.99
N GLN A 61 -12.26 -5.77 13.27
CA GLN A 61 -11.50 -6.94 13.77
C GLN A 61 -9.98 -6.82 13.54
N VAL A 62 -9.53 -5.72 12.93
CA VAL A 62 -8.11 -5.40 12.79
C VAL A 62 -7.73 -4.36 13.83
N THR A 63 -6.78 -4.69 14.67
CA THR A 63 -6.19 -3.74 15.63
C THR A 63 -5.09 -2.96 14.94
N PHE A 64 -5.26 -1.65 14.83
CA PHE A 64 -4.28 -0.74 14.25
C PHE A 64 -3.45 -0.07 15.33
N SER A 65 -2.14 -0.05 15.16
CA SER A 65 -1.21 0.72 15.98
C SER A 65 -0.26 1.55 15.12
N PHE A 66 0.11 2.70 15.64
CA PHE A 66 1.09 3.60 15.04
C PHE A 66 2.14 3.99 16.07
N SER A 67 3.39 4.11 15.65
CA SER A 67 4.48 4.66 16.45
C SER A 67 5.45 5.44 15.57
N GLY A 68 5.97 6.54 16.09
CA GLY A 68 6.91 7.38 15.37
C GLY A 68 7.56 8.40 16.30
N PRO A 69 8.56 9.16 15.80
CA PRO A 69 9.12 10.30 16.53
C PRO A 69 8.04 11.31 16.92
N GLU A 70 8.16 11.91 18.09
CA GLU A 70 7.27 12.99 18.55
C GLU A 70 7.59 14.34 17.86
N TYR A 71 8.75 14.43 17.22
CA TYR A 71 9.17 15.61 16.47
C TYR A 71 8.89 15.47 14.97
N PRO A 72 8.66 16.57 14.24
CA PRO A 72 8.41 16.54 12.83
C PRO A 72 9.67 16.12 12.04
N VAL A 73 9.52 15.15 11.16
CA VAL A 73 10.56 14.68 10.24
C VAL A 73 10.19 15.14 8.83
N LEU A 74 10.91 16.15 8.32
CA LEU A 74 10.63 16.73 7.02
C LEU A 74 11.36 15.97 5.89
N MET A 75 10.62 15.51 4.90
CA MET A 75 11.12 14.81 3.72
C MET A 75 10.52 15.40 2.45
N SER A 76 11.30 15.38 1.35
CA SER A 76 10.81 15.77 0.03
C SER A 76 10.13 14.57 -0.64
N LEU A 77 8.80 14.52 -0.58
CA LEU A 77 7.97 13.46 -1.13
C LEU A 77 6.72 14.05 -1.81
N ASN A 78 6.08 13.28 -2.66
CA ASN A 78 4.74 13.60 -3.12
C ASN A 78 3.71 13.03 -2.13
N PRO A 79 2.90 13.87 -1.45
CA PRO A 79 2.01 13.41 -0.39
C PRO A 79 0.95 12.42 -0.90
N GLY A 80 0.40 12.64 -2.10
CA GLY A 80 -0.60 11.75 -2.69
C GLY A 80 -0.04 10.36 -3.01
N LEU A 81 1.18 10.28 -3.57
CA LEU A 81 1.84 9.02 -3.85
C LEU A 81 2.30 8.32 -2.57
N HIS A 82 2.72 9.10 -1.56
CA HIS A 82 3.05 8.54 -0.24
C HIS A 82 1.83 7.90 0.41
N SER A 83 0.72 8.62 0.51
CA SER A 83 -0.54 8.10 1.05
C SER A 83 -1.02 6.85 0.31
N TRP A 84 -0.92 6.84 -1.02
CA TRP A 84 -1.27 5.66 -1.80
C TRP A 84 -0.35 4.47 -1.53
N THR A 85 0.94 4.70 -1.33
CA THR A 85 1.90 3.66 -0.93
C THR A 85 1.48 3.02 0.40
N ILE A 86 1.16 3.83 1.41
CA ILE A 86 0.66 3.34 2.71
C ILE A 86 -0.66 2.55 2.52
N GLU A 87 -1.60 3.07 1.73
CA GLU A 87 -2.86 2.39 1.42
C GLU A 87 -2.64 0.99 0.83
N ASN A 88 -1.74 0.85 -0.14
CA ASN A 88 -1.42 -0.43 -0.77
C ASN A 88 -0.83 -1.43 0.23
N LEU A 89 0.12 -0.99 1.05
CA LEU A 89 0.75 -1.85 2.05
C LEU A 89 -0.26 -2.31 3.10
N VAL A 90 -1.08 -1.38 3.61
CA VAL A 90 -2.14 -1.67 4.60
C VAL A 90 -3.19 -2.62 4.02
N LYS A 91 -3.67 -2.39 2.79
CA LYS A 91 -4.61 -3.31 2.13
C LYS A 91 -4.04 -4.71 1.96
N ASN A 92 -2.77 -4.82 1.57
CA ASN A 92 -2.12 -6.12 1.43
C ASN A 92 -1.98 -6.85 2.77
N ALA A 93 -1.67 -6.13 3.85
CA ALA A 93 -1.61 -6.64 5.21
C ALA A 93 -2.99 -7.16 5.68
N ILE A 94 -4.05 -6.36 5.50
CA ILE A 94 -5.41 -6.74 5.88
C ILE A 94 -5.88 -7.98 5.11
N ASP A 95 -5.59 -8.05 3.81
CA ASP A 95 -5.90 -9.22 2.99
C ASP A 95 -5.13 -10.47 3.44
N ALA A 96 -3.85 -10.32 3.83
CA ALA A 96 -3.03 -11.40 4.36
C ALA A 96 -3.56 -11.92 5.69
N MET A 97 -4.17 -11.06 6.50
CA MET A 97 -4.84 -11.37 7.77
C MET A 97 -6.31 -11.83 7.60
N LYS A 98 -6.85 -11.81 6.38
CA LYS A 98 -8.27 -12.09 6.09
C LYS A 98 -9.23 -11.18 6.90
N GLY A 99 -8.83 -9.94 7.12
CA GLY A 99 -9.61 -8.93 7.82
C GLY A 99 -9.64 -9.04 9.34
N LYS A 100 -8.77 -9.87 9.97
CA LYS A 100 -8.68 -10.02 11.41
C LYS A 100 -7.24 -10.22 11.85
N GLY A 101 -6.75 -9.40 12.78
CA GLY A 101 -5.39 -9.48 13.30
C GLY A 101 -4.86 -8.13 13.77
N GLU A 102 -3.55 -8.00 13.80
CA GLU A 102 -2.86 -6.80 14.24
C GLU A 102 -2.04 -6.21 13.09
N LEU A 103 -2.19 -4.91 12.88
CA LEU A 103 -1.44 -4.11 11.94
C LEU A 103 -0.69 -3.02 12.69
N ASN A 104 0.62 -3.04 12.59
CA ASN A 104 1.49 -2.01 13.16
C ASN A 104 2.15 -1.23 12.02
N VAL A 105 2.08 0.10 12.08
CA VAL A 105 2.85 1.00 11.23
C VAL A 105 3.79 1.80 12.11
N SER A 106 5.07 1.80 11.78
CA SER A 106 6.06 2.58 12.53
C SER A 106 6.94 3.42 11.62
N VAL A 107 7.26 4.63 12.08
CA VAL A 107 8.26 5.53 11.48
C VAL A 107 9.45 5.58 12.40
N ILE A 108 10.63 5.27 11.89
CA ILE A 108 11.88 5.19 12.66
C ILE A 108 12.89 6.14 12.01
N ASP A 109 13.42 7.06 12.79
CA ASP A 109 14.55 7.88 12.42
C ASP A 109 15.83 7.26 13.01
N ASP A 110 16.73 6.79 12.15
CA ASP A 110 18.02 6.23 12.56
C ASP A 110 19.19 7.23 12.32
N ASN A 111 18.89 8.52 12.20
CA ASN A 111 19.80 9.64 11.89
C ASN A 111 20.44 9.59 10.49
N LYS A 112 20.28 8.54 9.73
CA LYS A 112 20.77 8.38 8.36
C LYS A 112 19.66 8.11 7.38
N TYR A 113 18.68 7.35 7.83
CA TYR A 113 17.50 6.95 7.06
C TYR A 113 16.24 7.12 7.89
N ILE A 114 15.18 7.55 7.22
CA ILE A 114 13.83 7.39 7.74
C ILE A 114 13.29 6.06 7.23
N GLN A 115 12.89 5.20 8.15
CA GLN A 115 12.32 3.89 7.84
C GLN A 115 10.85 3.87 8.21
N ILE A 116 10.00 3.48 7.25
CA ILE A 116 8.60 3.20 7.51
C ILE A 116 8.40 1.69 7.42
N ARG A 117 7.86 1.10 8.47
CA ARG A 117 7.57 -0.34 8.55
C ARG A 117 6.08 -0.56 8.67
N VAL A 118 5.57 -1.47 7.86
CA VAL A 118 4.19 -1.96 7.93
C VAL A 118 4.27 -3.44 8.25
N SER A 119 3.79 -3.81 9.44
CA SER A 119 3.85 -5.16 9.97
C SER A 119 2.45 -5.71 10.22
N ASP A 120 2.19 -6.92 9.78
CA ASP A 120 0.93 -7.63 9.94
C ASP A 120 1.13 -9.00 10.61
N THR A 121 0.06 -9.56 11.16
CA THR A 121 0.01 -10.92 11.71
C THR A 121 -0.66 -11.92 10.77
N GLY A 122 -0.53 -11.70 9.45
CA GLY A 122 -1.19 -12.49 8.42
C GLY A 122 -0.48 -13.80 8.07
N LYS A 123 -0.81 -14.32 6.89
CA LYS A 123 -0.33 -15.63 6.41
C LYS A 123 1.17 -15.73 6.18
N GLY A 124 1.88 -14.60 6.09
CA GLY A 124 3.31 -14.56 5.76
C GLY A 124 3.61 -14.78 4.29
N ILE A 125 4.88 -14.56 3.92
CA ILE A 125 5.44 -14.70 2.58
C ILE A 125 6.61 -15.69 2.65
N PRO A 126 6.69 -16.70 1.78
CA PRO A 126 7.84 -17.59 1.71
C PRO A 126 9.12 -16.82 1.34
N LYS A 127 10.24 -17.14 1.96
CA LYS A 127 11.52 -16.44 1.75
C LYS A 127 11.95 -16.35 0.28
N LYS A 128 11.65 -17.38 -0.52
CA LYS A 128 11.91 -17.43 -1.96
C LYS A 128 11.15 -16.37 -2.76
N ASP A 129 10.06 -15.82 -2.21
CA ASP A 129 9.19 -14.86 -2.88
C ASP A 129 9.41 -13.41 -2.42
N PHE A 130 10.34 -13.14 -1.49
CA PHE A 130 10.60 -11.80 -0.94
C PHE A 130 10.89 -10.74 -2.01
N ASN A 131 11.61 -11.10 -3.06
CA ASN A 131 11.87 -10.20 -4.19
C ASN A 131 10.72 -10.24 -5.20
N LYS A 132 10.15 -11.42 -5.43
CA LYS A 132 9.11 -11.64 -6.44
C LYS A 132 7.80 -10.90 -6.15
N VAL A 133 7.48 -10.66 -4.86
CA VAL A 133 6.26 -9.93 -4.50
C VAL A 133 6.20 -8.51 -5.05
N PHE A 134 7.36 -7.95 -5.45
CA PHE A 134 7.46 -6.63 -6.08
C PHE A 134 7.51 -6.69 -7.61
N GLU A 135 7.46 -7.87 -8.22
CA GLU A 135 7.40 -8.02 -9.69
C GLU A 135 5.98 -7.75 -10.19
N PRO A 136 5.82 -7.04 -11.33
CA PRO A 136 4.51 -6.82 -11.93
C PRO A 136 3.80 -8.15 -12.23
N GLY A 137 2.53 -8.23 -11.87
CA GLY A 137 1.71 -9.43 -12.12
C GLY A 137 1.84 -10.52 -11.05
N PHE A 138 2.77 -10.41 -10.09
CA PHE A 138 2.86 -11.39 -9.02
C PHE A 138 1.69 -11.24 -8.04
N THR A 139 0.89 -12.28 -7.91
CA THR A 139 -0.25 -12.31 -6.98
C THR A 139 -0.57 -13.72 -6.51
N THR A 140 -0.94 -13.85 -5.26
CA THR A 140 -1.49 -15.07 -4.65
C THR A 140 -2.99 -14.96 -4.43
N LYS A 141 -3.63 -13.88 -4.90
CA LYS A 141 -5.06 -13.61 -4.74
C LYS A 141 -5.81 -14.11 -5.97
N LYS A 142 -7.00 -14.71 -5.78
CA LYS A 142 -7.88 -15.11 -6.88
C LYS A 142 -8.39 -13.93 -7.71
N ARG A 143 -8.56 -12.78 -7.07
CA ARG A 143 -8.93 -11.50 -7.70
C ARG A 143 -7.87 -10.47 -7.35
N GLY A 144 -7.06 -10.08 -8.32
CA GLY A 144 -6.01 -9.08 -8.17
C GLY A 144 -5.03 -9.14 -9.34
N TRP A 145 -4.56 -8.01 -9.79
CA TRP A 145 -3.72 -7.88 -10.98
C TRP A 145 -2.22 -8.00 -10.66
N GLY A 146 -1.87 -8.14 -9.37
CA GLY A 146 -0.47 -8.23 -8.94
C GLY A 146 0.32 -6.93 -9.17
N LEU A 147 -0.36 -5.77 -9.28
CA LEU A 147 0.29 -4.50 -9.59
C LEU A 147 0.55 -3.63 -8.36
N GLY A 148 -0.10 -3.90 -7.22
CA GLY A 148 -0.02 -3.02 -6.04
C GLY A 148 1.42 -2.84 -5.53
N LEU A 149 2.11 -3.93 -5.20
CA LEU A 149 3.46 -3.86 -4.65
C LEU A 149 4.52 -3.43 -5.69
N SER A 150 4.35 -3.78 -6.97
CA SER A 150 5.26 -3.32 -8.03
C SER A 150 5.14 -1.81 -8.24
N LEU A 151 3.94 -1.25 -8.21
CA LEU A 151 3.71 0.20 -8.25
C LEU A 151 4.21 0.90 -6.98
N THR A 152 4.00 0.29 -5.81
CA THR A 152 4.57 0.79 -4.56
C THR A 152 6.09 0.87 -4.64
N LYS A 153 6.74 -0.17 -5.17
CA LYS A 153 8.20 -0.18 -5.38
C LYS A 153 8.63 0.94 -6.31
N ARG A 154 7.93 1.11 -7.43
CA ARG A 154 8.22 2.18 -8.39
C ARG A 154 8.13 3.57 -7.75
N ILE A 155 7.07 3.83 -6.99
CA ILE A 155 6.90 5.12 -6.29
C ILE A 155 8.03 5.36 -5.30
N VAL A 156 8.35 4.37 -4.48
CA VAL A 156 9.39 4.49 -3.46
C VAL A 156 10.76 4.67 -4.07
N GLU A 157 11.12 3.87 -5.10
CA GLU A 157 12.47 3.83 -5.63
C GLU A 157 12.71 4.88 -6.73
N GLU A 158 11.77 5.04 -7.68
CA GLU A 158 11.98 5.94 -8.82
C GLU A 158 11.57 7.39 -8.50
N TYR A 159 10.47 7.62 -7.75
CA TYR A 159 9.97 8.96 -7.49
C TYR A 159 10.43 9.56 -6.17
N HIS A 160 10.62 8.72 -5.16
CA HIS A 160 11.03 9.18 -3.83
C HIS A 160 12.47 8.80 -3.46
N SER A 161 13.25 8.24 -4.40
CA SER A 161 14.66 7.86 -4.22
C SER A 161 14.92 7.00 -2.97
N GLY A 162 13.92 6.24 -2.56
CA GLY A 162 13.97 5.34 -1.41
C GLY A 162 14.31 3.90 -1.81
N LYS A 163 14.13 3.00 -0.87
CA LYS A 163 14.21 1.53 -1.07
C LYS A 163 13.07 0.85 -0.36
N ILE A 164 12.53 -0.22 -0.95
CA ILE A 164 11.50 -1.05 -0.34
C ILE A 164 11.93 -2.52 -0.33
N LYS A 165 11.61 -3.23 0.75
CA LYS A 165 11.89 -4.66 0.87
C LYS A 165 10.94 -5.35 1.85
N VAL A 166 10.81 -6.65 1.72
CA VAL A 166 10.33 -7.49 2.82
C VAL A 166 11.45 -7.57 3.85
N LEU A 167 11.27 -6.95 5.01
CA LEU A 167 12.24 -6.94 6.09
C LEU A 167 12.29 -8.31 6.77
N SER A 168 11.14 -8.85 7.08
CA SER A 168 10.97 -10.17 7.67
C SER A 168 9.59 -10.73 7.33
N SER A 169 9.49 -12.04 7.22
CA SER A 169 8.21 -12.74 7.15
C SER A 169 8.37 -14.19 7.54
N GLU A 170 7.36 -14.71 8.25
CA GLU A 170 7.27 -16.10 8.62
C GLU A 170 5.86 -16.62 8.34
N ILE A 171 5.79 -17.80 7.75
CA ILE A 171 4.50 -18.39 7.37
C ILE A 171 3.64 -18.62 8.62
N GLY A 172 2.42 -18.07 8.58
CA GLY A 172 1.44 -18.14 9.68
C GLY A 172 1.68 -17.15 10.81
N LYS A 173 2.76 -16.34 10.78
CA LYS A 173 3.04 -15.34 11.83
C LYS A 173 2.97 -13.90 11.33
N GLY A 174 3.10 -13.67 10.01
CA GLY A 174 2.94 -12.36 9.43
C GLY A 174 4.12 -11.88 8.60
N THR A 175 4.05 -10.61 8.19
CA THR A 175 5.04 -9.97 7.33
C THR A 175 5.34 -8.56 7.82
N CYS A 176 6.60 -8.16 7.71
CA CYS A 176 7.04 -6.78 7.85
C CYS A 176 7.63 -6.30 6.53
N ILE A 177 7.02 -5.27 5.92
CA ILE A 177 7.57 -4.56 4.76
C ILE A 177 8.16 -3.24 5.25
N GLN A 178 9.36 -2.93 4.79
CA GLN A 178 10.09 -1.71 5.13
C GLN A 178 10.35 -0.87 3.90
N MET A 179 10.03 0.42 3.99
CA MET A 179 10.53 1.48 3.11
C MET A 179 11.61 2.25 3.83
N SER A 180 12.64 2.71 3.10
CA SER A 180 13.74 3.48 3.67
C SER A 180 14.08 4.65 2.76
N PHE A 181 14.16 5.86 3.33
CA PHE A 181 14.48 7.10 2.64
C PHE A 181 15.71 7.73 3.28
N LYS A 182 16.68 8.14 2.47
CA LYS A 182 17.88 8.80 3.00
C LYS A 182 17.54 10.21 3.45
N ILE A 183 18.00 10.59 4.63
CA ILE A 183 17.89 11.97 5.12
C ILE A 183 18.87 12.83 4.31
N THR A 184 18.35 13.90 3.69
CA THR A 184 19.11 14.87 2.89
C THR A 184 19.17 16.21 3.60
#